data_a3894589c6aa500a646440d15ebb9844
#
_entry.id   a3894589c6aa500a646440d15ebb9844
#
_cell.length_a   1.000
_cell.length_b   1.000
_cell.length_c   1.000
_cell.angle_alpha   90.00
_cell.angle_beta   90.00
_cell.angle_gamma   90.00
#
_symmetry.space_group_name_H-M   'P 1'
#
loop_
_entity.id
_entity.type
_entity.pdbx_description
1 polymer ?
#
loop_
_entity_poly.entity_id
_entity_poly.type
_entity_poly.pdbx_seq_one_letter_code
_entity_poly.pdbx_strand_id
1 'polypeptide(L)'
;MRYGYYPGCSLESISAEYDKSMREVFRALDVSIEDLEDWICCGTVAAASLSRLIGLGTPLWNMARAKKMGFDQLIAPCSACVYHFKHAVKKIDDDPALRSEIEDILEMPLDNVPPAIHPLELLSTDPFEEQIKSQLSPERDLSDLKVVSYYGCHVSRPARVMQFDDPENPQSMDRVLSWVGAQALDWKCKVDCCGAHFNLI
;
A
#
# COMPACT_ATOMS: atom_id res chain seq x y z
N MET A 1 -11.21 -7.46 -12.82
CA MET A 1 -10.58 -7.42 -11.48
C MET A 1 -11.26 -6.31 -10.68
N ARG A 2 -11.75 -6.63 -9.49
CA ARG A 2 -12.38 -5.65 -8.58
C ARG A 2 -11.37 -5.19 -7.54
N TYR A 3 -11.03 -3.93 -7.57
CA TYR A 3 -10.11 -3.33 -6.60
C TYR A 3 -10.87 -2.70 -5.45
N GLY A 4 -10.64 -3.19 -4.22
CA GLY A 4 -11.02 -2.46 -3.01
C GLY A 4 -10.02 -1.34 -2.73
N TYR A 5 -10.49 -0.24 -2.18
CA TYR A 5 -9.65 0.89 -1.78
C TYR A 5 -9.76 1.13 -0.28
N TYR A 6 -8.63 1.07 0.40
CA TYR A 6 -8.50 1.36 1.83
C TYR A 6 -7.77 2.69 2.02
N PRO A 7 -8.47 3.78 2.32
CA PRO A 7 -7.83 5.09 2.51
C PRO A 7 -6.95 5.12 3.76
N GLY A 8 -7.43 4.53 4.86
CA GLY A 8 -6.78 4.59 6.15
C GLY A 8 -6.84 5.97 6.80
N CYS A 9 -6.41 6.05 8.06
CA CYS A 9 -6.60 7.24 8.89
C CYS A 9 -5.87 8.49 8.39
N SER A 10 -4.70 8.36 7.77
CA SER A 10 -3.96 9.54 7.30
C SER A 10 -4.56 10.18 6.05
N LEU A 11 -5.13 9.40 5.15
CA LEU A 11 -5.74 9.93 3.93
C LEU A 11 -7.10 10.59 4.20
N GLU A 12 -7.80 10.17 5.25
CA GLU A 12 -9.01 10.86 5.70
C GLU A 12 -8.74 12.10 6.57
N SER A 13 -7.46 12.40 6.83
CA SER A 13 -7.08 13.54 7.70
C SER A 13 -5.96 14.37 7.07
N ILE A 14 -4.73 14.20 7.56
CA ILE A 14 -3.59 15.06 7.21
C ILE A 14 -3.07 14.89 5.77
N SER A 15 -3.43 13.82 5.09
CA SER A 15 -3.00 13.49 3.73
C SER A 15 -4.17 13.40 2.74
N ALA A 16 -5.27 14.12 2.99
CA ALA A 16 -6.46 14.10 2.15
C ALA A 16 -6.19 14.54 0.69
N GLU A 17 -5.22 15.44 0.48
CA GLU A 17 -4.83 15.86 -0.85
C GLU A 17 -4.14 14.73 -1.64
N TYR A 18 -3.41 13.86 -0.95
CA TYR A 18 -2.85 12.66 -1.57
C TYR A 18 -3.95 11.67 -1.98
N ASP A 19 -4.98 11.48 -1.15
CA ASP A 19 -6.15 10.67 -1.50
C ASP A 19 -6.83 11.16 -2.77
N LYS A 20 -7.14 12.46 -2.83
CA LYS A 20 -7.74 13.08 -4.01
C LYS A 20 -6.89 12.87 -5.26
N SER A 21 -5.58 13.13 -5.15
CA SER A 21 -4.64 12.94 -6.26
C SER A 21 -4.61 11.50 -6.74
N MET A 22 -4.58 10.53 -5.82
CA MET A 22 -4.54 9.11 -6.17
C MET A 22 -5.82 8.65 -6.87
N ARG A 23 -6.99 9.08 -6.39
CA ARG A 23 -8.28 8.77 -7.03
C ARG A 23 -8.37 9.36 -8.44
N GLU A 24 -7.84 10.58 -8.65
CA GLU A 24 -7.77 11.19 -9.99
C GLU A 24 -6.83 10.42 -10.92
N VAL A 25 -5.69 9.94 -10.44
CA VAL A 25 -4.78 9.08 -11.21
C VAL A 25 -5.48 7.78 -11.63
N PHE A 26 -6.16 7.10 -10.71
CA PHE A 26 -6.91 5.88 -11.04
C PHE A 26 -8.03 6.15 -12.06
N ARG A 27 -8.75 7.26 -11.91
CA ARG A 27 -9.78 7.67 -12.87
C ARG A 27 -9.19 7.94 -14.26
N ALA A 28 -8.07 8.63 -14.33
CA ALA A 28 -7.39 8.93 -15.60
C ALA A 28 -6.87 7.67 -16.32
N LEU A 29 -6.54 6.63 -15.54
CA LEU A 29 -6.04 5.35 -16.04
C LEU A 29 -7.15 4.28 -16.18
N ASP A 30 -8.42 4.68 -16.08
CA ASP A 30 -9.58 3.77 -16.15
C ASP A 30 -9.52 2.59 -15.15
N VAL A 31 -8.92 2.84 -13.97
CA VAL A 31 -8.89 1.88 -12.88
C VAL A 31 -10.07 2.13 -11.95
N SER A 32 -11.04 1.23 -11.99
CA SER A 32 -12.20 1.30 -11.08
C SER A 32 -11.81 0.81 -9.69
N ILE A 33 -11.97 1.67 -8.69
CA ILE A 33 -11.78 1.37 -7.28
C ILE A 33 -13.08 1.55 -6.52
N GLU A 34 -13.30 0.73 -5.49
CA GLU A 34 -14.48 0.78 -4.62
C GLU A 34 -14.01 0.87 -3.17
N ASP A 35 -14.53 1.83 -2.41
CA ASP A 35 -14.10 2.03 -1.03
C ASP A 35 -14.42 0.82 -0.14
N LEU A 36 -13.50 0.45 0.73
CA LEU A 36 -13.72 -0.58 1.73
C LEU A 36 -14.68 -0.05 2.81
N GLU A 37 -15.86 -0.63 2.89
CA GLU A 37 -16.86 -0.26 3.91
C GLU A 37 -16.48 -0.75 5.31
N ASP A 38 -16.86 -0.01 6.34
CA ASP A 38 -16.65 -0.34 7.77
C ASP A 38 -15.17 -0.67 8.09
N TRP A 39 -14.24 -0.03 7.40
CA TRP A 39 -12.83 -0.19 7.69
C TRP A 39 -12.45 0.41 9.06
N ILE A 40 -11.42 -0.13 9.67
CA ILE A 40 -10.81 0.41 10.89
C ILE A 40 -9.33 0.71 10.63
N CYS A 41 -8.71 1.54 11.47
CA CYS A 41 -7.27 1.80 11.37
C CYS A 41 -6.47 0.48 11.44
N CYS A 42 -5.42 0.36 10.61
CA CYS A 42 -4.53 -0.82 10.63
C CYS A 42 -3.77 -1.00 11.97
N GLY A 43 -3.87 -0.02 12.87
CA GLY A 43 -3.30 -0.07 14.20
C GLY A 43 -1.81 0.28 14.29
N THR A 44 -1.08 0.20 13.19
CA THR A 44 0.38 0.46 13.14
C THR A 44 1.17 -0.23 14.27
N VAL A 45 2.28 0.35 14.70
CA VAL A 45 3.05 -0.15 15.86
C VAL A 45 2.33 0.07 17.19
N ALA A 46 1.41 1.04 17.28
CA ALA A 46 0.69 1.33 18.51
C ALA A 46 -0.19 0.14 18.95
N ALA A 47 -0.95 -0.45 18.04
CA ALA A 47 -1.75 -1.63 18.33
C ALA A 47 -0.88 -2.84 18.73
N ALA A 48 0.23 -3.06 18.01
CA ALA A 48 1.16 -4.14 18.30
C ALA A 48 1.87 -3.96 19.66
N SER A 49 2.08 -2.71 20.10
CA SER A 49 2.66 -2.41 21.43
C SER A 49 1.71 -2.70 22.57
N LEU A 50 0.40 -2.66 22.32
CA LEU A 50 -0.62 -2.98 23.32
C LEU A 50 -0.82 -4.50 23.46
N SER A 51 -0.97 -5.19 22.34
CA SER A 51 -1.17 -6.63 22.31
C SER A 51 -0.85 -7.19 20.92
N ARG A 52 -0.23 -8.39 20.90
CA ARG A 52 -0.02 -9.14 19.64
C ARG A 52 -1.34 -9.38 18.91
N LEU A 53 -2.40 -9.76 19.63
CA LEU A 53 -3.71 -10.06 19.04
C LEU A 53 -4.36 -8.81 18.47
N ILE A 54 -4.27 -7.66 19.14
CA ILE A 54 -4.79 -6.39 18.62
C ILE A 54 -3.98 -5.98 17.38
N GLY A 55 -2.64 -6.07 17.44
CA GLY A 55 -1.76 -5.70 16.33
C GLY A 55 -1.94 -6.55 15.06
N LEU A 56 -2.43 -7.79 15.18
CA LEU A 56 -2.77 -8.66 14.07
C LEU A 56 -4.26 -8.59 13.70
N GLY A 57 -5.13 -8.48 14.69
CA GLY A 57 -6.58 -8.49 14.50
C GLY A 57 -7.08 -7.27 13.73
N THR A 58 -6.55 -6.06 14.03
CA THR A 58 -6.99 -4.84 13.31
C THR A 58 -6.71 -4.86 11.81
N PRO A 59 -5.51 -5.23 11.31
CA PRO A 59 -5.32 -5.39 9.88
C PRO A 59 -6.13 -6.55 9.29
N LEU A 60 -6.24 -7.69 10.01
CA LEU A 60 -6.99 -8.85 9.53
C LEU A 60 -8.50 -8.60 9.46
N TRP A 61 -9.06 -7.76 10.33
CA TRP A 61 -10.43 -7.27 10.19
C TRP A 61 -10.67 -6.65 8.81
N ASN A 62 -9.80 -5.70 8.40
CA ASN A 62 -9.93 -5.05 7.10
C ASN A 62 -9.80 -6.05 5.93
N MET A 63 -8.88 -7.03 6.06
CA MET A 63 -8.70 -8.07 5.04
C MET A 63 -9.93 -8.99 4.93
N ALA A 64 -10.54 -9.36 6.06
CA ALA A 64 -11.79 -10.13 6.09
C ALA A 64 -12.97 -9.33 5.48
N ARG A 65 -13.05 -8.02 5.76
CA ARG A 65 -14.03 -7.12 5.15
C ARG A 65 -13.84 -7.05 3.62
N ALA A 66 -12.60 -6.89 3.16
CA ALA A 66 -12.28 -6.86 1.74
C ALA A 66 -12.70 -8.17 1.04
N LYS A 67 -12.47 -9.32 1.67
CA LYS A 67 -12.95 -10.62 1.20
C LYS A 67 -14.48 -10.67 1.14
N LYS A 68 -15.17 -10.21 2.21
CA LYS A 68 -16.64 -10.21 2.29
C LYS A 68 -17.27 -9.37 1.18
N MET A 69 -16.64 -8.26 0.79
CA MET A 69 -17.09 -7.42 -0.33
C MET A 69 -16.72 -8.00 -1.70
N GLY A 70 -15.94 -9.09 -1.75
CA GLY A 70 -15.59 -9.81 -2.98
C GLY A 70 -14.57 -9.07 -3.83
N PHE A 71 -13.62 -8.34 -3.19
CA PHE A 71 -12.50 -7.72 -3.90
C PHE A 71 -11.46 -8.77 -4.29
N ASP A 72 -10.87 -8.60 -5.47
CA ASP A 72 -9.75 -9.41 -5.92
C ASP A 72 -8.42 -8.94 -5.31
N GLN A 73 -8.30 -7.63 -5.08
CA GLN A 73 -7.14 -6.99 -4.41
C GLN A 73 -7.61 -5.80 -3.58
N LEU A 74 -6.87 -5.50 -2.49
CA LEU A 74 -7.08 -4.31 -1.66
C LEU A 74 -5.93 -3.32 -1.85
N ILE A 75 -6.22 -2.18 -2.47
CA ILE A 75 -5.26 -1.09 -2.66
C ILE A 75 -5.24 -0.22 -1.40
N ALA A 76 -4.06 0.00 -0.83
CA ALA A 76 -3.86 0.89 0.30
C ALA A 76 -2.70 1.88 0.01
N PRO A 77 -2.96 3.18 -0.15
CA PRO A 77 -1.92 4.16 -0.48
C PRO A 77 -0.90 4.43 0.63
N CYS A 78 -1.11 3.90 1.81
CA CYS A 78 -0.17 4.02 2.92
C CYS A 78 0.73 2.79 3.03
N SER A 79 2.04 2.95 2.84
CA SER A 79 3.02 1.87 2.92
C SER A 79 3.03 1.14 4.27
N ALA A 80 2.80 1.86 5.38
CA ALA A 80 2.67 1.25 6.70
C ALA A 80 1.44 0.34 6.78
N CYS A 81 0.30 0.77 6.21
CA CYS A 81 -0.91 -0.07 6.19
C CYS A 81 -0.71 -1.33 5.38
N VAL A 82 -0.13 -1.22 4.18
CA VAL A 82 0.19 -2.39 3.33
C VAL A 82 1.13 -3.36 4.07
N TYR A 83 2.16 -2.83 4.71
CA TYR A 83 3.05 -3.66 5.53
C TYR A 83 2.29 -4.42 6.61
N HIS A 84 1.41 -3.75 7.38
CA HIS A 84 0.65 -4.41 8.45
C HIS A 84 -0.32 -5.45 7.91
N PHE A 85 -0.97 -5.22 6.78
CA PHE A 85 -1.83 -6.19 6.11
C PHE A 85 -1.04 -7.42 5.66
N LYS A 86 0.01 -7.24 4.86
CA LYS A 86 0.87 -8.33 4.38
C LYS A 86 1.51 -9.10 5.55
N HIS A 87 1.99 -8.38 6.58
CA HIS A 87 2.58 -8.99 7.76
C HIS A 87 1.59 -9.85 8.54
N ALA A 88 0.38 -9.35 8.78
CA ALA A 88 -0.63 -10.07 9.53
C ALA A 88 -1.11 -11.32 8.79
N VAL A 89 -1.36 -11.22 7.47
CA VAL A 89 -1.70 -12.38 6.64
C VAL A 89 -0.58 -13.42 6.69
N LYS A 90 0.67 -13.00 6.49
CA LYS A 90 1.80 -13.93 6.58
C LYS A 90 1.90 -14.62 7.94
N LYS A 91 1.61 -13.91 9.04
CA LYS A 91 1.66 -14.50 10.40
C LYS A 91 0.63 -15.59 10.60
N ILE A 92 -0.58 -15.43 10.10
CA ILE A 92 -1.63 -16.46 10.20
C ILE A 92 -1.43 -17.60 9.20
N ASP A 93 -0.76 -17.34 8.06
CA ASP A 93 -0.39 -18.38 7.10
C ASP A 93 0.73 -19.28 7.66
N ASP A 94 1.68 -18.70 8.39
CA ASP A 94 2.77 -19.43 9.04
C ASP A 94 2.33 -20.17 10.32
N ASP A 95 1.17 -19.82 10.93
CA ASP A 95 0.67 -20.34 12.22
C ASP A 95 -0.85 -20.59 12.17
N PRO A 96 -1.28 -21.81 11.82
CA PRO A 96 -2.71 -22.17 11.76
C PRO A 96 -3.45 -22.05 13.11
N ALA A 97 -2.78 -22.24 14.23
CA ALA A 97 -3.40 -22.11 15.55
C ALA A 97 -3.72 -20.62 15.85
N LEU A 98 -2.79 -19.73 15.51
CA LEU A 98 -3.01 -18.29 15.60
C LEU A 98 -4.12 -17.82 14.66
N ARG A 99 -4.21 -18.41 13.45
CA ARG A 99 -5.32 -18.12 12.53
C ARG A 99 -6.67 -18.44 13.19
N SER A 100 -6.82 -19.65 13.72
CA SER A 100 -8.06 -20.07 14.37
C SER A 100 -8.43 -19.17 15.56
N GLU A 101 -7.44 -18.81 16.39
CA GLU A 101 -7.66 -17.91 17.53
C GLU A 101 -8.18 -16.53 17.06
N ILE A 102 -7.63 -15.97 15.98
CA ILE A 102 -8.05 -14.67 15.48
C ILE A 102 -9.41 -14.77 14.75
N GLU A 103 -9.68 -15.84 14.00
CA GLU A 103 -10.99 -16.09 13.40
C GLU A 103 -12.10 -16.17 14.44
N ASP A 104 -11.84 -16.82 15.57
CA ASP A 104 -12.78 -16.90 16.69
C ASP A 104 -13.05 -15.51 17.31
N ILE A 105 -12.00 -14.67 17.44
CA ILE A 105 -12.14 -13.32 18.00
C ILE A 105 -12.88 -12.39 17.04
N LEU A 106 -12.58 -12.48 15.74
CA LEU A 106 -13.18 -11.61 14.72
C LEU A 106 -14.56 -12.08 14.26
N GLU A 107 -14.92 -13.33 14.57
CA GLU A 107 -16.12 -14.01 14.06
C GLU A 107 -16.19 -13.99 12.50
N MET A 108 -15.01 -14.03 11.84
CA MET A 108 -14.88 -13.96 10.39
C MET A 108 -13.80 -14.92 9.87
N PRO A 109 -14.03 -15.60 8.73
CA PRO A 109 -13.04 -16.47 8.12
C PRO A 109 -11.93 -15.67 7.45
N LEU A 110 -10.67 -16.07 7.67
CA LEU A 110 -9.46 -15.43 7.15
C LEU A 110 -8.78 -16.24 6.02
N ASP A 111 -9.37 -17.34 5.59
CA ASP A 111 -8.89 -18.08 4.43
C ASP A 111 -9.08 -17.25 3.15
N ASN A 112 -8.12 -17.30 2.24
CA ASN A 112 -8.18 -16.65 0.92
C ASN A 112 -8.60 -15.16 0.97
N VAL A 113 -8.11 -14.40 1.94
CA VAL A 113 -8.28 -12.93 1.92
C VAL A 113 -7.55 -12.33 0.71
N PRO A 114 -8.08 -11.26 0.07
CA PRO A 114 -7.44 -10.67 -1.09
C PRO A 114 -6.05 -10.11 -0.74
N PRO A 115 -5.06 -10.14 -1.64
CA PRO A 115 -3.77 -9.52 -1.38
C PRO A 115 -3.91 -8.00 -1.23
N ALA A 116 -3.20 -7.44 -0.24
CA ALA A 116 -3.06 -5.98 -0.10
C ALA A 116 -1.85 -5.50 -0.91
N ILE A 117 -2.04 -4.43 -1.67
CA ILE A 117 -0.99 -3.83 -2.51
C ILE A 117 -0.90 -2.32 -2.30
N HIS A 118 0.30 -1.77 -2.48
CA HIS A 118 0.49 -0.32 -2.60
C HIS A 118 0.15 0.12 -4.04
N PRO A 119 -0.42 1.32 -4.27
CA PRO A 119 -0.67 1.83 -5.62
C PRO A 119 0.55 1.71 -6.55
N LEU A 120 1.74 1.92 -6.03
CA LEU A 120 2.98 1.80 -6.80
C LEU A 120 3.22 0.38 -7.32
N GLU A 121 2.81 -0.66 -6.55
CA GLU A 121 2.90 -2.07 -7.02
C GLU A 121 2.07 -2.30 -8.28
N LEU A 122 0.93 -1.63 -8.37
CA LEU A 122 0.06 -1.69 -9.55
C LEU A 122 0.59 -0.80 -10.68
N LEU A 123 0.79 0.48 -10.39
CA LEU A 123 1.09 1.51 -11.39
C LEU A 123 2.49 1.38 -12.03
N SER A 124 3.43 0.66 -11.42
CA SER A 124 4.76 0.42 -11.96
C SER A 124 4.86 -0.82 -12.86
N THR A 125 3.74 -1.48 -13.17
CA THR A 125 3.71 -2.64 -14.07
C THR A 125 3.63 -2.21 -15.54
N ASP A 126 4.18 -3.04 -16.44
CA ASP A 126 4.29 -2.73 -17.87
C ASP A 126 2.96 -2.31 -18.55
N PRO A 127 1.80 -2.90 -18.23
CA PRO A 127 0.53 -2.45 -18.83
C PRO A 127 0.19 -0.98 -18.56
N PHE A 128 0.67 -0.41 -17.44
CA PHE A 128 0.43 0.99 -17.10
C PHE A 128 1.40 1.96 -17.77
N GLU A 129 2.53 1.52 -18.29
CA GLU A 129 3.47 2.39 -18.98
C GLU A 129 2.82 3.11 -20.18
N GLU A 130 2.20 2.33 -21.07
CA GLU A 130 1.54 2.87 -22.26
C GLU A 130 0.33 3.74 -21.87
N GLN A 131 -0.45 3.31 -20.88
CA GLN A 131 -1.61 4.07 -20.41
C GLN A 131 -1.17 5.42 -19.81
N ILE A 132 -0.16 5.44 -18.93
CA ILE A 132 0.38 6.67 -18.34
C ILE A 132 0.89 7.60 -19.46
N LYS A 133 1.72 7.09 -20.37
CA LYS A 133 2.25 7.90 -21.48
C LYS A 133 1.15 8.49 -22.38
N SER A 134 0.07 7.75 -22.60
CA SER A 134 -1.07 8.22 -23.42
C SER A 134 -1.87 9.35 -22.78
N GLN A 135 -1.81 9.50 -21.47
CA GLN A 135 -2.51 10.54 -20.71
C GLN A 135 -1.69 11.84 -20.57
N LEU A 136 -0.43 11.82 -21.00
CA LEU A 136 0.43 13.01 -20.88
C LEU A 136 0.02 14.07 -21.90
N SER A 137 -0.14 15.29 -21.41
CA SER A 137 -0.34 16.46 -22.28
C SER A 137 1.01 16.95 -22.79
N PRO A 138 1.16 17.19 -24.12
CA PRO A 138 2.38 17.79 -24.67
C PRO A 138 2.72 19.17 -24.09
N GLU A 139 1.72 19.87 -23.52
CA GLU A 139 1.89 21.17 -22.90
C GLU A 139 2.52 21.10 -21.48
N ARG A 140 2.59 19.90 -20.90
CA ARG A 140 3.14 19.65 -19.56
C ARG A 140 4.44 18.84 -19.68
N ASP A 141 5.46 19.49 -20.19
CA ASP A 141 6.79 18.90 -20.26
C ASP A 141 7.44 18.89 -18.86
N LEU A 142 7.82 17.70 -18.38
CA LEU A 142 8.52 17.51 -17.12
C LEU A 142 10.02 17.17 -17.33
N SER A 143 10.53 17.29 -18.54
CA SER A 143 11.91 16.89 -18.89
C SER A 143 13.00 17.65 -18.12
N ASP A 144 12.71 18.88 -17.70
CA ASP A 144 13.62 19.70 -16.89
C ASP A 144 13.51 19.41 -15.38
N LEU A 145 12.50 18.61 -14.98
CA LEU A 145 12.28 18.31 -13.58
C LEU A 145 13.20 17.17 -13.09
N LYS A 146 14.13 17.52 -12.21
CA LYS A 146 15.03 16.56 -11.54
C LYS A 146 14.41 16.11 -10.21
N VAL A 147 14.24 14.81 -10.04
CA VAL A 147 13.54 14.21 -8.89
C VAL A 147 14.40 13.13 -8.27
N VAL A 148 14.32 12.98 -6.96
CA VAL A 148 14.83 11.83 -6.21
C VAL A 148 13.66 11.11 -5.56
N SER A 149 13.61 9.78 -5.66
CA SER A 149 12.56 8.95 -5.08
C SER A 149 12.89 8.59 -3.64
N TYR A 150 11.97 8.86 -2.71
CA TYR A 150 12.10 8.44 -1.33
C TYR A 150 11.01 7.41 -1.00
N TYR A 151 11.40 6.14 -0.91
CA TYR A 151 10.49 5.03 -0.64
C TYR A 151 10.22 4.85 0.85
N GLY A 152 11.18 5.24 1.69
CA GLY A 152 11.17 4.86 3.10
C GLY A 152 11.35 3.35 3.28
N CYS A 153 11.08 2.84 4.48
CA CYS A 153 11.35 1.43 4.78
C CYS A 153 10.22 0.48 4.39
N HIS A 154 8.95 0.85 4.56
CA HIS A 154 7.82 -0.10 4.48
C HIS A 154 7.29 -0.36 3.06
N VAL A 155 7.82 0.28 2.02
CA VAL A 155 7.42 -0.02 0.64
C VAL A 155 8.03 -1.34 0.17
N SER A 156 9.32 -1.58 0.48
CA SER A 156 10.07 -2.75 0.01
C SER A 156 10.64 -3.63 1.14
N ARG A 157 10.56 -3.19 2.41
CA ARG A 157 11.14 -3.91 3.56
C ARG A 157 10.12 -4.27 4.62
N PRO A 158 10.29 -5.42 5.33
CA PRO A 158 11.27 -6.47 5.03
C PRO A 158 10.88 -7.27 3.78
N ALA A 159 11.83 -7.63 2.95
CA ALA A 159 11.62 -8.28 1.65
C ALA A 159 10.73 -9.53 1.73
N ARG A 160 10.88 -10.33 2.78
CA ARG A 160 10.08 -11.55 3.02
C ARG A 160 8.57 -11.29 3.23
N VAL A 161 8.19 -10.05 3.54
CA VAL A 161 6.78 -9.63 3.76
C VAL A 161 6.28 -8.83 2.57
N MET A 162 7.05 -7.83 2.15
CA MET A 162 6.59 -6.91 1.10
C MET A 162 6.61 -7.54 -0.28
N GLN A 163 7.65 -8.33 -0.61
CA GLN A 163 7.80 -9.03 -1.89
C GLN A 163 7.59 -8.11 -3.09
N PHE A 164 8.05 -6.87 -2.96
CA PHE A 164 7.92 -5.85 -3.98
C PHE A 164 9.21 -5.04 -4.09
N ASP A 165 9.69 -4.88 -5.32
CA ASP A 165 10.90 -4.14 -5.70
C ASP A 165 12.18 -4.60 -4.96
N ASP A 166 13.31 -4.01 -5.29
CA ASP A 166 14.57 -4.27 -4.59
C ASP A 166 14.55 -3.59 -3.20
N PRO A 167 14.78 -4.35 -2.09
CA PRO A 167 14.72 -3.77 -0.75
C PRO A 167 15.86 -2.80 -0.44
N GLU A 168 16.95 -2.80 -1.22
CA GLU A 168 18.11 -1.93 -1.03
C GLU A 168 18.17 -0.78 -2.04
N ASN A 169 17.71 -1.03 -3.28
CA ASN A 169 17.72 -0.04 -4.36
C ASN A 169 16.46 -0.14 -5.22
N PRO A 170 15.28 0.19 -4.69
CA PRO A 170 14.02 0.12 -5.43
C PRO A 170 14.02 1.08 -6.63
N GLN A 171 13.37 0.66 -7.74
CA GLN A 171 13.33 1.37 -9.01
C GLN A 171 11.92 1.65 -9.52
N SER A 172 10.88 1.10 -8.88
CA SER A 172 9.50 1.22 -9.36
C SER A 172 9.01 2.66 -9.47
N MET A 173 9.32 3.52 -8.50
CA MET A 173 8.96 4.94 -8.52
C MET A 173 9.78 5.70 -9.59
N ASP A 174 11.07 5.42 -9.69
CA ASP A 174 11.96 6.02 -10.70
C ASP A 174 11.48 5.68 -12.12
N ARG A 175 11.01 4.44 -12.31
CA ARG A 175 10.41 3.98 -13.56
C ARG A 175 9.16 4.78 -13.91
N VAL A 176 8.21 4.91 -13.00
CA VAL A 176 6.99 5.71 -13.22
C VAL A 176 7.33 7.17 -13.49
N LEU A 177 8.28 7.75 -12.76
CA LEU A 177 8.76 9.13 -12.99
C LEU A 177 9.36 9.29 -14.40
N SER A 178 10.11 8.29 -14.88
CA SER A 178 10.65 8.32 -16.25
C SER A 178 9.55 8.26 -17.32
N TRP A 179 8.48 7.51 -17.08
CA TRP A 179 7.34 7.43 -17.98
C TRP A 179 6.61 8.76 -18.14
N VAL A 180 6.55 9.57 -17.08
CA VAL A 180 5.99 10.94 -17.15
C VAL A 180 6.99 12.00 -17.63
N GLY A 181 8.19 11.58 -18.04
CA GLY A 181 9.20 12.46 -18.63
C GLY A 181 10.15 13.12 -17.64
N ALA A 182 9.99 12.93 -16.32
CA ALA A 182 10.87 13.52 -15.33
C ALA A 182 12.24 12.79 -15.26
N GLN A 183 13.28 13.52 -14.86
CA GLN A 183 14.62 12.98 -14.66
C GLN A 183 14.77 12.40 -13.24
N ALA A 184 14.56 11.09 -13.09
CA ALA A 184 14.84 10.42 -11.83
C ALA A 184 16.35 10.33 -11.61
N LEU A 185 16.82 10.93 -10.50
CA LEU A 185 18.23 10.93 -10.12
C LEU A 185 18.49 9.86 -9.07
N ASP A 186 19.62 9.18 -9.18
CA ASP A 186 20.05 8.24 -8.15
C ASP A 186 20.52 8.98 -6.89
N TRP A 187 20.17 8.43 -5.72
CA TRP A 187 20.62 8.93 -4.43
C TRP A 187 20.62 7.83 -3.37
N LYS A 188 21.41 8.00 -2.32
CA LYS A 188 21.74 6.92 -1.38
C LYS A 188 20.65 6.65 -0.32
N CYS A 189 19.73 7.60 -0.10
CA CYS A 189 18.77 7.53 1.02
C CYS A 189 17.37 7.07 0.59
N LYS A 190 17.24 6.35 -0.53
CA LYS A 190 15.96 5.86 -1.06
C LYS A 190 15.11 5.12 -0.02
N VAL A 191 15.75 4.32 0.81
CA VAL A 191 15.10 3.39 1.76
C VAL A 191 15.40 3.69 3.23
N ASP A 192 15.93 4.87 3.52
CA ASP A 192 16.18 5.29 4.90
C ASP A 192 14.86 5.43 5.67
N CYS A 193 14.90 5.16 6.98
CA CYS A 193 13.71 5.27 7.82
C CYS A 193 13.38 6.75 8.08
N CYS A 194 12.12 7.15 7.83
CA CYS A 194 11.64 8.51 8.12
C CYS A 194 11.48 8.80 9.63
N GLY A 195 11.58 7.78 10.49
CA GLY A 195 11.38 7.92 11.94
C GLY A 195 9.92 8.09 12.39
N ALA A 196 8.93 7.98 11.47
CA ALA A 196 7.53 8.25 11.82
C ALA A 196 7.00 7.40 13.00
N HIS A 197 7.48 6.18 13.16
CA HIS A 197 7.09 5.30 14.28
C HIS A 197 7.62 5.75 15.65
N PHE A 198 8.62 6.62 15.70
CA PHE A 198 9.13 7.16 16.96
C PHE A 198 8.33 8.36 17.46
N ASN A 199 7.42 8.93 16.66
CA ASN A 199 6.55 10.03 17.08
C ASN A 199 5.39 9.59 17.98
N LEU A 200 5.27 8.28 18.26
CA LEU A 200 4.22 7.71 19.12
C LEU A 200 4.73 7.39 20.54
N ILE A 201 5.94 7.84 20.89
CA ILE A 201 6.58 7.60 22.18
C ILE A 201 6.62 8.92 22.97
#